data_60e08bf4069cf5f3dfbefdb7f07450a6
#
_entry.id   60e08bf4069cf5f3dfbefdb7f07450a6
#
_cell.length_a   1.000
_cell.length_b   1.000
_cell.length_c   1.000
_cell.angle_alpha   90.00
_cell.angle_beta   90.00
_cell.angle_gamma   90.00
#
_symmetry.space_group_name_H-M   'P 1'
#
loop_
_entity.id
_entity.type
_entity.pdbx_description
1 polymer ?
#
loop_
_entity_poly.entity_id
_entity_poly.type
_entity_poly.pdbx_seq_one_letter_code
_entity_poly.pdbx_strand_id
1 'polypeptide(L)'
;ARAHRRAAKPMTQNIHSLSKDKINFVLLEGIHDKAAEVIRRAGYNRLVQQPGALDDQALIDVIKDAHFLGIRSRTQLSEDLLDQASKLTAVGCFCIGTDQVQLKAARQRGIPVFNAPYANTRSVAELVLAEIIFLMRGIAAKHMAAHRGE
;
A
#
# COMPACT_ATOMS: atom_id res chain seq x y z
N ALA A 1 54.57 18.72 -8.70
CA ALA A 1 53.13 19.04 -8.61
C ALA A 1 52.46 18.11 -7.59
N ARG A 2 52.22 18.62 -6.36
CA ARG A 2 51.52 17.89 -5.32
C ARG A 2 50.03 18.17 -5.49
N ALA A 3 49.26 17.14 -5.87
CA ALA A 3 47.80 17.17 -5.91
C ALA A 3 47.22 17.19 -4.48
N HIS A 4 46.60 18.29 -4.09
CA HIS A 4 45.82 18.38 -2.86
C HIS A 4 44.55 17.52 -3.01
N ARG A 5 44.52 16.34 -2.37
CA ARG A 5 43.27 15.62 -2.11
C ARG A 5 42.43 16.46 -1.14
N ARG A 6 41.37 17.07 -1.65
CA ARG A 6 40.30 17.63 -0.81
C ARG A 6 39.66 16.48 -0.04
N ALA A 7 39.84 16.47 1.28
CA ALA A 7 39.08 15.60 2.17
C ALA A 7 37.59 15.89 2.01
N ALA A 8 36.81 14.85 1.74
CA ALA A 8 35.37 14.96 1.71
C ALA A 8 34.88 15.42 3.10
N LYS A 9 34.09 16.50 3.14
CA LYS A 9 33.39 16.94 4.36
C LYS A 9 32.57 15.79 4.88
N PRO A 10 32.58 15.47 6.20
CA PRO A 10 31.67 14.50 6.78
C PRO A 10 30.23 15.00 6.54
N MET A 11 29.38 14.14 6.00
CA MET A 11 27.95 14.41 5.88
C MET A 11 27.42 14.70 7.29
N THR A 12 27.06 15.95 7.54
CA THR A 12 26.34 16.37 8.74
C THR A 12 25.11 15.48 8.88
N GLN A 13 25.08 14.64 9.91
CA GLN A 13 23.88 13.87 10.27
C GLN A 13 22.76 14.88 10.46
N ASN A 14 21.69 14.71 9.69
CA ASN A 14 20.52 15.57 9.75
C ASN A 14 19.81 15.29 11.08
N ILE A 15 20.06 16.13 12.09
CA ILE A 15 19.63 15.96 13.49
C ILE A 15 18.08 16.03 13.62
N HIS A 16 17.36 16.34 12.54
CA HIS A 16 15.92 16.53 12.51
C HIS A 16 15.14 15.35 11.90
N SER A 17 15.81 14.30 11.41
CA SER A 17 15.13 13.11 10.89
C SER A 17 15.26 11.93 11.85
N LEU A 18 14.17 11.21 12.04
CA LEU A 18 14.16 9.96 12.80
C LEU A 18 15.07 8.95 12.10
N SER A 19 15.91 8.23 12.86
CA SER A 19 16.75 7.19 12.27
C SER A 19 15.92 6.03 11.72
N LYS A 20 16.36 5.43 10.62
CA LYS A 20 15.59 4.39 9.87
C LYS A 20 15.23 3.17 10.72
N ASP A 21 16.05 2.84 11.70
CA ASP A 21 15.83 1.75 12.66
C ASP A 21 14.67 2.00 13.64
N LYS A 22 14.19 3.25 13.74
CA LYS A 22 13.04 3.65 14.58
C LYS A 22 11.75 3.81 13.80
N ILE A 23 11.80 3.76 12.48
CA ILE A 23 10.63 3.95 11.61
C ILE A 23 9.93 2.61 11.40
N ASN A 24 8.67 2.54 11.80
CA ASN A 24 7.83 1.36 11.71
C ASN A 24 6.96 1.40 10.44
N PHE A 25 7.07 0.37 9.62
CA PHE A 25 6.18 0.12 8.50
C PHE A 25 5.20 -0.99 8.85
N VAL A 26 3.95 -0.82 8.45
CA VAL A 26 2.89 -1.85 8.57
C VAL A 26 2.28 -2.05 7.20
N LEU A 27 2.29 -3.28 6.70
CA LEU A 27 1.66 -3.68 5.44
C LEU A 27 0.56 -4.70 5.73
N LEU A 28 -0.68 -4.37 5.40
CA LEU A 28 -1.86 -5.20 5.62
C LEU A 28 -2.37 -5.82 4.32
N GLU A 29 -3.31 -6.74 4.45
CA GLU A 29 -4.09 -7.32 3.35
C GLU A 29 -3.26 -8.07 2.31
N GLY A 30 -2.18 -8.72 2.74
CA GLY A 30 -1.35 -9.51 1.86
C GLY A 30 -0.69 -8.69 0.73
N ILE A 31 -0.26 -7.46 1.03
CA ILE A 31 0.56 -6.69 0.10
C ILE A 31 1.78 -7.53 -0.29
N HIS A 32 2.06 -7.60 -1.58
CA HIS A 32 3.08 -8.47 -2.15
C HIS A 32 4.46 -8.24 -1.54
N ASP A 33 5.22 -9.32 -1.29
CA ASP A 33 6.53 -9.30 -0.63
C ASP A 33 7.56 -8.37 -1.29
N LYS A 34 7.37 -8.08 -2.57
CA LYS A 34 8.20 -7.10 -3.28
C LYS A 34 8.20 -5.72 -2.61
N ALA A 35 7.08 -5.30 -2.02
CA ALA A 35 7.01 -4.06 -1.27
C ALA A 35 7.91 -4.12 -0.03
N ALA A 36 7.87 -5.23 0.70
CA ALA A 36 8.73 -5.47 1.84
C ALA A 36 10.23 -5.49 1.47
N GLU A 37 10.58 -6.12 0.34
CA GLU A 37 11.96 -6.10 -0.17
C GLU A 37 12.44 -4.67 -0.45
N VAL A 38 11.62 -3.84 -1.09
CA VAL A 38 11.96 -2.45 -1.40
C VAL A 38 12.20 -1.65 -0.12
N ILE A 39 11.34 -1.81 0.87
CA ILE A 39 11.45 -1.15 2.17
C ILE A 39 12.75 -1.56 2.87
N ARG A 40 13.05 -2.88 2.92
CA ARG A 40 14.27 -3.40 3.54
C ARG A 40 15.54 -2.95 2.81
N ARG A 41 15.52 -2.95 1.47
CA ARG A 41 16.65 -2.43 0.66
C ARG A 41 16.90 -0.95 0.88
N ALA A 42 15.85 -0.19 1.20
CA ALA A 42 15.98 1.22 1.58
C ALA A 42 16.54 1.42 3.00
N GLY A 43 16.80 0.34 3.75
CA GLY A 43 17.39 0.35 5.08
C GLY A 43 16.41 0.45 6.23
N TYR A 44 15.11 0.20 5.98
CA TYR A 44 14.09 0.15 7.03
C TYR A 44 13.87 -1.31 7.47
N ASN A 45 14.15 -1.60 8.74
CA ASN A 45 14.12 -2.96 9.26
C ASN A 45 12.90 -3.29 10.11
N ARG A 46 12.15 -2.26 10.57
CA ARG A 46 10.92 -2.45 11.34
C ARG A 46 9.73 -2.51 10.39
N LEU A 47 9.36 -3.72 10.02
CA LEU A 47 8.29 -4.00 9.09
C LEU A 47 7.41 -5.13 9.63
N VAL A 48 6.13 -4.84 9.80
CA VAL A 48 5.06 -5.79 10.11
C VAL A 48 4.27 -6.06 8.84
N GLN A 49 4.04 -7.33 8.52
CA GLN A 49 3.19 -7.77 7.40
C GLN A 49 2.06 -8.63 7.94
N GLN A 50 0.83 -8.38 7.46
CA GLN A 50 -0.36 -9.16 7.79
C GLN A 50 -1.06 -9.64 6.51
N PRO A 51 -1.47 -10.92 6.44
CA PRO A 51 -2.07 -11.48 5.24
C PRO A 51 -3.50 -11.01 4.99
N GLY A 52 -4.17 -10.49 6.01
CA GLY A 52 -5.56 -10.03 5.97
C GLY A 52 -5.75 -8.58 6.39
N ALA A 53 -6.99 -8.12 6.29
CA ALA A 53 -7.45 -6.96 7.04
C ALA A 53 -7.58 -7.35 8.52
N LEU A 54 -7.35 -6.40 9.40
CA LEU A 54 -7.50 -6.56 10.85
C LEU A 54 -8.88 -6.06 11.27
N ASP A 55 -9.40 -6.58 12.38
CA ASP A 55 -10.53 -5.96 13.06
C ASP A 55 -10.12 -4.63 13.72
N ASP A 56 -11.09 -3.85 14.15
CA ASP A 56 -10.85 -2.50 14.65
C ASP A 56 -9.85 -2.46 15.82
N GLN A 57 -9.96 -3.39 16.77
CA GLN A 57 -9.09 -3.42 17.94
C GLN A 57 -7.65 -3.81 17.57
N ALA A 58 -7.50 -4.86 16.78
CA ALA A 58 -6.18 -5.28 16.30
C ALA A 58 -5.54 -4.22 15.40
N LEU A 59 -6.36 -3.52 14.60
CA LEU A 59 -5.90 -2.42 13.76
C LEU A 59 -5.37 -1.26 14.60
N ILE A 60 -6.09 -0.84 15.64
CA ILE A 60 -5.66 0.19 16.58
C ILE A 60 -4.30 -0.18 17.20
N ASP A 61 -4.16 -1.42 17.67
CA ASP A 61 -2.93 -1.87 18.31
C ASP A 61 -1.70 -1.82 17.40
N VAL A 62 -1.92 -2.01 16.12
CA VAL A 62 -0.84 -2.00 15.12
C VAL A 62 -0.55 -0.60 14.60
N ILE A 63 -1.57 0.26 14.39
CA ILE A 63 -1.39 1.58 13.79
C ILE A 63 -0.87 2.64 14.76
N LYS A 64 -1.14 2.52 16.06
CA LYS A 64 -0.69 3.50 17.08
C LYS A 64 0.82 3.75 17.06
N ASP A 65 1.61 2.77 16.67
CA ASP A 65 3.07 2.86 16.57
C ASP A 65 3.59 2.90 15.12
N ALA A 66 2.70 2.81 14.13
CA ALA A 66 3.07 2.85 12.72
C ALA A 66 3.45 4.26 12.27
N HIS A 67 4.54 4.38 11.51
CA HIS A 67 4.90 5.62 10.81
C HIS A 67 4.41 5.59 9.35
N PHE A 68 4.41 4.42 8.74
CA PHE A 68 3.92 4.20 7.39
C PHE A 68 2.98 3.00 7.37
N LEU A 69 1.79 3.20 6.82
CA LEU A 69 0.76 2.17 6.71
C LEU A 69 0.46 1.88 5.24
N GLY A 70 0.63 0.62 4.84
CA GLY A 70 0.18 0.10 3.55
C GLY A 70 -1.09 -0.71 3.71
N ILE A 71 -2.12 -0.36 2.96
CA ILE A 71 -3.42 -1.06 2.91
C ILE A 71 -3.82 -1.36 1.47
N ARG A 72 -4.86 -2.17 1.29
CA ARG A 72 -5.53 -2.33 0.02
C ARG A 72 -6.96 -1.79 0.11
N SER A 73 -7.96 -2.55 -0.28
CA SER A 73 -9.33 -2.05 -0.43
C SER A 73 -10.26 -2.40 0.74
N ARG A 74 -9.84 -3.21 1.70
CA ARG A 74 -10.72 -3.70 2.78
C ARG A 74 -10.58 -2.95 4.11
N THR A 75 -9.38 -2.56 4.47
CA THR A 75 -9.12 -1.82 5.71
C THR A 75 -9.71 -0.42 5.63
N GLN A 76 -10.64 -0.10 6.52
CA GLN A 76 -11.27 1.21 6.58
C GLN A 76 -10.52 2.10 7.58
N LEU A 77 -10.05 3.26 7.13
CA LEU A 77 -9.39 4.25 7.99
C LEU A 77 -10.37 5.41 8.27
N SER A 78 -11.15 5.24 9.33
CA SER A 78 -12.06 6.25 9.83
C SER A 78 -11.31 7.39 10.53
N GLU A 79 -12.02 8.48 10.83
CA GLU A 79 -11.48 9.60 11.59
C GLU A 79 -10.98 9.16 12.96
N ASP A 80 -11.78 8.35 13.68
CA ASP A 80 -11.44 7.86 15.02
C ASP A 80 -10.17 6.99 15.03
N LEU A 81 -9.96 6.19 13.97
CA LEU A 81 -8.76 5.39 13.80
C LEU A 81 -7.53 6.27 13.52
N LEU A 82 -7.69 7.29 12.66
CA LEU A 82 -6.61 8.23 12.36
C LEU A 82 -6.22 9.06 13.59
N ASP A 83 -7.15 9.34 14.51
CA ASP A 83 -6.86 10.03 15.78
C ASP A 83 -5.95 9.22 16.71
N GLN A 84 -6.05 7.90 16.64
CA GLN A 84 -5.22 7.00 17.44
C GLN A 84 -3.84 6.75 16.82
N ALA A 85 -3.67 7.07 15.54
CA ALA A 85 -2.42 6.86 14.80
C ALA A 85 -1.46 8.07 14.92
N SER A 86 -1.10 8.45 16.12
CA SER A 86 -0.34 9.68 16.42
C SER A 86 1.05 9.79 15.77
N LYS A 87 1.63 8.66 15.36
CA LYS A 87 2.94 8.60 14.68
C LYS A 87 2.82 8.46 13.16
N LEU A 88 1.61 8.33 12.64
CA LEU A 88 1.38 8.02 11.22
C LEU A 88 1.77 9.21 10.35
N THR A 89 2.74 8.98 9.49
CA THR A 89 3.33 10.00 8.61
C THR A 89 2.75 9.92 7.19
N ALA A 90 2.42 8.72 6.71
CA ALA A 90 1.78 8.55 5.42
C ALA A 90 1.03 7.21 5.30
N VAL A 91 0.02 7.18 4.41
CA VAL A 91 -0.72 5.98 4.02
C VAL A 91 -0.48 5.67 2.55
N GLY A 92 -0.20 4.40 2.24
CA GLY A 92 -0.13 3.87 0.88
C GLY A 92 -1.30 2.93 0.61
N CYS A 93 -2.19 3.30 -0.32
CA CYS A 93 -3.23 2.43 -0.85
C CYS A 93 -2.66 1.63 -2.03
N PHE A 94 -2.37 0.36 -1.83
CA PHE A 94 -1.88 -0.55 -2.88
C PHE A 94 -3.04 -1.03 -3.78
N CYS A 95 -3.85 -0.08 -4.23
CA CYS A 95 -5.03 -0.23 -5.08
C CYS A 95 -5.32 1.09 -5.81
N ILE A 96 -6.35 1.11 -6.64
CA ILE A 96 -6.76 2.30 -7.40
C ILE A 96 -7.53 3.28 -6.51
N GLY A 97 -8.53 2.79 -5.77
CA GLY A 97 -9.40 3.62 -4.94
C GLY A 97 -8.74 4.10 -3.66
N THR A 98 -9.29 5.16 -3.10
CA THR A 98 -8.94 5.72 -1.78
C THR A 98 -10.17 5.92 -0.90
N ASP A 99 -11.31 5.39 -1.31
CA ASP A 99 -12.61 5.48 -0.64
C ASP A 99 -12.63 4.82 0.75
N GLN A 100 -11.73 3.87 0.99
CA GLN A 100 -11.50 3.26 2.29
C GLN A 100 -10.76 4.17 3.30
N VAL A 101 -10.30 5.36 2.87
CA VAL A 101 -9.62 6.33 3.75
C VAL A 101 -10.43 7.61 3.84
N GLN A 102 -10.72 8.07 5.05
CA GLN A 102 -11.32 9.39 5.25
C GLN A 102 -10.30 10.49 4.91
N LEU A 103 -10.19 10.84 3.62
CA LEU A 103 -9.20 11.78 3.10
C LEU A 103 -9.25 13.15 3.77
N LYS A 104 -10.45 13.63 4.15
CA LYS A 104 -10.59 14.91 4.86
C LYS A 104 -9.91 14.85 6.23
N ALA A 105 -10.12 13.78 6.96
CA ALA A 105 -9.52 13.56 8.27
C ALA A 105 -7.99 13.39 8.18
N ALA A 106 -7.52 12.62 7.20
CA ALA A 106 -6.08 12.46 6.93
C ALA A 106 -5.42 13.80 6.61
N ARG A 107 -6.05 14.60 5.73
CA ARG A 107 -5.55 15.94 5.36
C ARG A 107 -5.46 16.88 6.57
N GLN A 108 -6.45 16.88 7.44
CA GLN A 108 -6.46 17.74 8.65
C GLN A 108 -5.30 17.41 9.59
N ARG A 109 -4.84 16.15 9.58
CA ARG A 109 -3.71 15.66 10.39
C ARG A 109 -2.37 15.73 9.65
N GLY A 110 -2.37 16.26 8.42
CA GLY A 110 -1.16 16.34 7.60
C GLY A 110 -0.64 14.98 7.11
N ILE A 111 -1.51 13.96 7.05
CA ILE A 111 -1.16 12.60 6.61
C ILE A 111 -1.43 12.49 5.10
N PRO A 112 -0.42 12.46 4.23
CA PRO A 112 -0.59 12.22 2.81
C PRO A 112 -1.04 10.78 2.55
N VAL A 113 -1.94 10.63 1.57
CA VAL A 113 -2.45 9.33 1.11
C VAL A 113 -2.05 9.15 -0.34
N PHE A 114 -1.31 8.09 -0.62
CA PHE A 114 -0.84 7.71 -1.95
C PHE A 114 -1.62 6.49 -2.45
N ASN A 115 -1.86 6.41 -3.74
CA ASN A 115 -2.50 5.27 -4.39
C ASN A 115 -1.78 4.87 -5.69
N ALA A 116 -2.22 3.77 -6.30
CA ALA A 116 -1.67 3.25 -7.55
C ALA A 116 -2.76 3.29 -8.65
N PRO A 117 -3.14 4.47 -9.17
CA PRO A 117 -4.37 4.65 -9.96
C PRO A 117 -4.35 3.94 -11.31
N TYR A 118 -3.19 3.56 -11.83
CA TYR A 118 -3.05 2.96 -13.17
C TYR A 118 -2.48 1.53 -13.16
N ALA A 119 -2.27 0.93 -12.00
CA ALA A 119 -1.51 -0.32 -11.87
C ALA A 119 -2.15 -1.53 -12.58
N ASN A 120 -3.48 -1.58 -12.70
CA ASN A 120 -4.21 -2.68 -13.32
C ASN A 120 -5.21 -2.25 -14.40
N THR A 121 -5.15 -1.00 -14.87
CA THR A 121 -6.09 -0.44 -15.85
C THR A 121 -6.21 -1.32 -17.10
N ARG A 122 -5.09 -1.74 -17.65
CA ARG A 122 -5.06 -2.59 -18.86
C ARG A 122 -5.69 -3.96 -18.58
N SER A 123 -5.31 -4.62 -17.49
CA SER A 123 -5.84 -5.94 -17.12
C SER A 123 -7.35 -5.93 -16.93
N VAL A 124 -7.88 -4.88 -16.29
CA VAL A 124 -9.34 -4.70 -16.12
C VAL A 124 -10.02 -4.46 -17.46
N ALA A 125 -9.47 -3.60 -18.32
CA ALA A 125 -10.04 -3.33 -19.64
C ALA A 125 -10.08 -4.59 -20.52
N GLU A 126 -9.02 -5.38 -20.53
CA GLU A 126 -8.95 -6.65 -21.27
C GLU A 126 -9.97 -7.66 -20.76
N LEU A 127 -10.12 -7.78 -19.42
CA LEU A 127 -11.10 -8.67 -18.80
C LEU A 127 -12.53 -8.26 -19.17
N VAL A 128 -12.88 -6.98 -19.01
CA VAL A 128 -14.22 -6.47 -19.33
C VAL A 128 -14.56 -6.69 -20.81
N LEU A 129 -13.62 -6.44 -21.71
CA LEU A 129 -13.82 -6.69 -23.14
C LEU A 129 -14.08 -8.19 -23.42
N ALA A 130 -13.30 -9.06 -22.79
CA ALA A 130 -13.47 -10.50 -22.92
C ALA A 130 -14.83 -10.96 -22.37
N GLU A 131 -15.26 -10.43 -21.23
CA GLU A 131 -16.56 -10.75 -20.63
C GLU A 131 -17.74 -10.28 -21.51
N ILE A 132 -17.66 -9.08 -22.10
CA ILE A 132 -18.67 -8.59 -23.04
C ILE A 132 -18.83 -9.57 -24.21
N ILE A 133 -17.72 -9.97 -24.83
CA ILE A 133 -17.75 -10.92 -25.94
C ILE A 133 -18.31 -12.26 -25.49
N PHE A 134 -17.87 -12.75 -24.34
CA PHE A 134 -18.27 -14.01 -23.76
C PHE A 134 -19.80 -14.08 -23.53
N LEU A 135 -20.36 -13.02 -22.95
CA LEU A 135 -21.80 -12.91 -22.67
C LEU A 135 -22.61 -12.74 -23.96
N MET A 136 -22.21 -11.82 -24.86
CA MET A 136 -22.93 -11.57 -26.11
C MET A 136 -22.99 -12.79 -27.02
N ARG A 137 -21.94 -13.60 -27.04
CA ARG A 137 -21.87 -14.83 -27.85
C ARG A 137 -22.49 -16.05 -27.15
N GLY A 138 -22.91 -15.93 -25.90
CA GLY A 138 -23.47 -17.03 -25.12
C GLY A 138 -22.49 -18.20 -24.94
N ILE A 139 -21.19 -17.89 -24.81
CA ILE A 139 -20.10 -18.90 -24.87
C ILE A 139 -20.26 -19.92 -23.73
N ALA A 140 -20.66 -19.51 -22.52
CA ALA A 140 -20.85 -20.42 -21.39
C ALA A 140 -21.92 -21.49 -21.69
N ALA A 141 -23.08 -21.06 -22.19
CA ALA A 141 -24.17 -21.97 -22.49
C ALA A 141 -23.79 -22.94 -23.61
N LYS A 142 -23.18 -22.43 -24.69
CA LYS A 142 -22.70 -23.26 -25.83
C LYS A 142 -21.60 -24.23 -25.41
N HIS A 143 -20.70 -23.81 -24.56
CA HIS A 143 -19.64 -24.66 -23.99
C HIS A 143 -20.25 -25.83 -23.19
N MET A 144 -21.20 -25.54 -22.30
CA MET A 144 -21.88 -26.58 -21.52
C MET A 144 -22.68 -27.53 -22.43
N ALA A 145 -23.41 -27.01 -23.42
CA ALA A 145 -24.15 -27.83 -24.38
C ALA A 145 -23.21 -28.76 -25.15
N ALA A 146 -22.09 -28.25 -25.67
CA ALA A 146 -21.10 -29.06 -26.39
C ALA A 146 -20.52 -30.19 -25.51
N HIS A 147 -20.28 -29.93 -24.21
CA HIS A 147 -19.83 -30.97 -23.29
C HIS A 147 -20.90 -32.05 -22.98
N ARG A 148 -22.19 -31.73 -23.16
CA ARG A 148 -23.28 -32.69 -23.05
C ARG A 148 -23.60 -33.40 -24.41
N GLY A 149 -22.93 -33.05 -25.51
CA GLY A 149 -23.17 -33.57 -26.84
C GLY A 149 -24.39 -32.97 -27.56
N GLU A 150 -24.82 -31.76 -27.15
CA GLU A 150 -25.90 -30.97 -27.71
C GLU A 150 -25.45 -30.00 -28.81
#